data_6a59406987bae814365b396e1a24b0a5
#
_entry.id   6a59406987bae814365b396e1a24b0a5
#
_cell.length_a   1.000
_cell.length_b   1.000
_cell.length_c   1.000
_cell.angle_alpha   90.00
_cell.angle_beta   90.00
_cell.angle_gamma   90.00
#
_symmetry.space_group_name_H-M   'P 1'
#
loop_
_entity.id
_entity.type
_entity.pdbx_description
1 polymer ?
#
loop_
_entity_poly.entity_id
_entity_poly.type
_entity_poly.pdbx_seq_one_letter_code
_entity_poly.pdbx_strand_id
1 'polypeptide(L)' 'MNVETNLVNPETVTVKQCAAIKHNLEAEILSLLRAFEEHTGLLVSTIELRHFENVAQGKFCVSGVTIETKIT' A
#
# COMPACT_ATOMS: atom_id res chain seq x y z
N MET A 1 26.30 8.44 -1.87
CA MET A 1 25.70 8.13 -1.96
C MET A 1 25.36 7.76 -1.98
N ASN A 2 25.11 7.79 -1.50
CA ASN A 2 24.63 7.44 -1.41
C ASN A 2 23.92 7.13 -1.67
N VAL A 3 23.62 6.98 -1.56
CA VAL A 3 22.93 6.67 -1.74
C VAL A 3 22.52 6.21 -1.97
N GLU A 4 22.57 6.08 -1.89
CA GLU A 4 22.19 5.59 -2.12
C GLU A 4 21.54 5.19 -2.45
N THR A 5 21.55 5.10 -2.42
CA THR A 5 20.86 4.57 -2.68
C THR A 5 19.99 4.29 -2.98
N ASN A 6 19.87 4.26 -3.48
CA ASN A 6 18.83 3.79 -3.72
C ASN A 6 17.94 3.42 -2.76
N LEU A 7 18.30 3.24 -2.01
CA LEU A 7 17.54 2.92 -0.83
C LEU A 7 16.66 4.07 -0.45
N VAL A 8 15.38 3.80 -0.30
CA VAL A 8 14.47 4.86 0.05
C VAL A 8 14.51 5.07 1.55
N ASN A 9 15.09 6.18 1.94
CA ASN A 9 15.12 6.61 3.33
C ASN A 9 14.05 7.67 3.48
N PRO A 10 13.06 7.47 4.37
CA PRO A 10 11.97 8.44 4.51
C PRO A 10 12.43 9.86 4.79
N GLU A 11 13.59 10.00 5.42
CA GLU A 11 14.11 11.32 5.73
C GLU A 11 14.66 12.04 4.51
N THR A 12 14.93 11.31 3.43
CA THR A 12 15.49 11.90 2.23
C THR A 12 14.52 11.91 1.06
N VAL A 13 13.35 11.31 1.22
CA VAL A 13 12.35 11.26 0.16
C VAL A 13 11.60 12.58 0.12
N THR A 14 11.57 13.22 -1.05
CA THR A 14 10.87 14.49 -1.20
C THR A 14 9.37 14.24 -1.30
N VAL A 15 8.60 15.30 -1.10
CA VAL A 15 7.14 15.24 -1.25
C VAL A 15 6.76 14.78 -2.65
N LYS A 16 7.49 15.28 -3.65
CA LYS A 16 7.23 14.91 -5.04
C LYS A 16 7.48 13.42 -5.26
N GLN A 17 8.56 12.89 -4.67
CA GLN A 17 8.86 11.47 -4.79
C GLN A 17 7.83 10.62 -4.07
N CYS A 18 7.36 11.08 -2.91
CA CYS A 18 6.31 10.38 -2.18
C CYS A 18 5.03 10.31 -3.01
N ALA A 19 4.68 11.39 -3.68
CA ALA A 19 3.48 11.41 -4.51
C ALA A 19 3.59 10.42 -5.66
N ALA A 20 4.77 10.33 -6.28
CA ALA A 20 4.99 9.40 -7.38
C ALA A 20 4.93 7.96 -6.91
N ILE A 21 5.56 7.67 -5.76
CA ILE A 21 5.54 6.32 -5.19
C ILE A 21 4.11 5.92 -4.83
N LYS A 22 3.38 6.84 -4.22
CA LYS A 22 1.98 6.61 -3.85
C LYS A 22 1.14 6.31 -5.08
N HIS A 23 1.34 7.08 -6.15
CA HIS A 23 0.58 6.89 -7.38
C HIS A 23 0.84 5.51 -7.98
N ASN A 24 2.10 5.10 -8.00
CA ASN A 24 2.46 3.78 -8.51
C ASN A 24 1.84 2.67 -7.67
N LEU A 25 1.84 2.84 -6.36
CA LEU A 25 1.21 1.86 -5.47
C LEU A 25 -0.28 1.77 -5.73
N GLU A 26 -0.93 2.91 -5.91
CA GLU A 26 -2.36 2.91 -6.20
C GLU A 26 -2.67 2.17 -7.50
N ALA A 27 -1.82 2.34 -8.50
CA ALA A 27 -2.00 1.66 -9.78
C ALA A 27 -1.86 0.15 -9.63
N GLU A 28 -0.88 -0.30 -8.84
CA GLU A 28 -0.69 -1.72 -8.59
C GLU A 28 -1.87 -2.32 -7.83
N ILE A 29 -2.36 -1.59 -6.82
CA ILE A 29 -3.50 -2.06 -6.05
C ILE A 29 -4.73 -2.17 -6.94
N LEU A 30 -4.95 -1.17 -7.79
CA LEU A 30 -6.07 -1.19 -8.71
C LEU A 30 -6.01 -2.41 -9.62
N SER A 31 -4.83 -2.71 -10.14
CA SER A 31 -4.64 -3.86 -11.02
C SER A 31 -4.96 -5.17 -10.30
N LEU A 32 -4.48 -5.30 -9.06
CA LEU A 32 -4.73 -6.50 -8.27
C LEU A 32 -6.21 -6.66 -7.94
N LEU A 33 -6.87 -5.56 -7.60
CA LEU A 33 -8.30 -5.61 -7.28
C LEU A 33 -9.13 -5.99 -8.49
N ARG A 34 -8.79 -5.44 -9.66
CA ARG A 34 -9.49 -5.79 -10.88
C ARG A 34 -9.34 -7.27 -11.22
N ALA A 35 -8.12 -7.77 -11.06
CA ALA A 35 -7.85 -9.19 -11.31
C ALA A 35 -8.67 -10.07 -10.37
N PHE A 36 -8.75 -9.68 -9.11
CA PHE A 36 -9.54 -10.42 -8.12
C PHE A 36 -11.01 -10.43 -8.49
N GLU A 37 -11.55 -9.27 -8.85
CA GLU A 37 -12.96 -9.16 -9.19
C GLU A 37 -13.29 -9.97 -10.43
N GLU A 38 -12.40 -9.93 -11.41
CA GLU A 38 -12.60 -10.69 -12.64
C GLU A 38 -12.53 -12.19 -12.40
N HIS A 39 -11.62 -12.59 -11.52
CA HIS A 39 -11.40 -14.01 -11.25
C HIS A 39 -12.52 -14.60 -10.41
N THR A 40 -13.06 -13.84 -9.48
CA THR A 40 -14.05 -14.37 -8.53
C THR A 40 -15.49 -13.97 -8.85
N GLY A 41 -15.68 -12.93 -9.62
CA GLY A 41 -17.03 -12.40 -9.87
C GLY A 41 -17.60 -11.59 -8.74
N LEU A 42 -16.81 -11.37 -7.70
CA LEU A 42 -17.24 -10.55 -6.56
C LEU A 42 -16.76 -9.12 -6.73
N LEU A 43 -17.48 -8.16 -6.15
CA LEU A 43 -17.03 -6.78 -6.12
C LEU A 43 -16.35 -6.51 -4.79
N VAL A 44 -15.24 -5.81 -4.85
CA VAL A 44 -14.58 -5.32 -3.65
C VAL A 44 -15.31 -4.06 -3.20
N SER A 45 -15.85 -4.08 -1.98
CA SER A 45 -16.59 -2.94 -1.48
C SER A 45 -15.77 -2.07 -0.56
N THR A 46 -14.85 -2.65 0.19
CA THR A 46 -14.08 -1.90 1.17
C THR A 46 -12.74 -2.58 1.39
N ILE A 47 -11.73 -1.76 1.59
CA ILE A 47 -10.41 -2.24 1.99
C ILE A 47 -10.08 -1.56 3.31
N GLU A 48 -9.77 -2.37 4.32
CA GLU A 48 -9.33 -1.86 5.61
C GLU A 48 -7.89 -2.20 5.83
N LEU A 49 -7.16 -1.23 6.33
CA LEU A 49 -5.75 -1.43 6.69
C LEU A 49 -5.64 -1.43 8.19
N ARG A 50 -4.82 -2.33 8.70
CA ARG A 50 -4.48 -2.37 10.11
C ARG A 50 -3.01 -2.03 10.28
N HIS A 51 -2.73 -1.31 11.34
CA HIS A 51 -1.36 -0.90 11.66
C HIS A 51 -1.04 -1.37 13.06
N PHE A 52 0.23 -1.61 13.30
CA PHE A 52 0.68 -1.76 14.66
C PHE A 52 1.91 -0.91 14.87
N GLU A 53 2.14 -0.53 16.11
CA GLU A 53 3.28 0.27 16.46
C GLU A 53 4.43 -0.65 16.90
N ASN A 54 5.57 -0.49 16.24
CA ASN A 54 6.77 -1.17 16.68
C ASN A 54 7.42 -0.27 17.73
N VAL A 55 7.16 -0.58 18.99
CA VAL A 55 7.60 0.27 20.09
C VAL A 55 9.11 0.41 20.13
N ALA A 56 9.81 -0.67 19.80
CA ALA A 56 11.27 -0.66 19.82
C ALA A 56 11.84 0.32 18.80
N GLN A 57 11.15 0.52 17.70
CA GLN A 57 11.62 1.40 16.62
C GLN A 57 10.84 2.70 16.55
N GLY A 58 9.77 2.83 17.33
CA GLY A 58 8.96 4.04 17.30
C GLY A 58 8.26 4.26 15.97
N LYS A 59 7.90 3.19 15.28
CA LYS A 59 7.29 3.29 13.96
C LYS A 59 5.98 2.52 13.90
N PHE A 60 5.09 3.02 13.03
CA PHE A 60 3.88 2.27 12.69
C PHE A 60 4.11 1.53 11.40
N CYS A 61 3.60 0.32 11.34
CA CYS A 61 3.71 -0.52 10.16
C CYS A 61 2.35 -1.09 9.82
N VAL A 62 2.09 -1.29 8.52
CA VAL A 62 0.90 -2.02 8.12
C VAL A 62 1.04 -3.45 8.60
N SER A 63 0.08 -3.89 9.42
CA SER A 63 0.12 -5.25 9.98
C SER A 63 -0.86 -6.18 9.28
N GLY A 64 -1.82 -5.63 8.54
CA GLY A 64 -2.77 -6.47 7.86
C GLY A 64 -3.70 -5.67 6.97
N VAL A 65 -4.33 -6.40 6.06
CA VAL A 65 -5.30 -5.84 5.13
C VAL A 65 -6.51 -6.74 5.14
N THR A 66 -7.69 -6.16 5.26
CA THR A 66 -8.93 -6.89 5.16
C THR A 66 -9.72 -6.33 3.99
N ILE A 67 -10.20 -7.22 3.14
CA ILE A 67 -10.96 -6.83 1.96
C ILE A 67 -12.38 -7.36 2.13
N GLU A 68 -13.34 -6.44 2.08
CA GLU A 68 -14.74 -6.81 2.12
C GLU A 68 -15.29 -6.86 0.70
N THR A 69 -16.06 -7.89 0.43
CA THR A 69 -16.61 -8.11 -0.90
C THR A 69 -18.11 -8.23 -0.82
N LYS A 70 -18.75 -8.05 -1.97
CA LYS A 70 -20.18 -8.26 -2.05
C LYS A 70 -20.52 -8.90 -3.38
N ILE A 71 -21.63 -9.57 -3.42
CA ILE A 71 -22.13 -10.22 -4.63
C ILE A 71 -22.84 -9.17 -5.48
N THR A 72 -22.55 -9.17 -6.77
CA THR A 72 -23.20 -8.26 -7.70
C THR A 72 -24.61 -8.72 -8.06
#